data_179f06e00e7843df11306c89c19ef792
#
_entry.id   179f06e00e7843df11306c89c19ef792
#
_cell.length_a   1.000
_cell.length_b   1.000
_cell.length_c   1.000
_cell.angle_alpha   90.00
_cell.angle_beta   90.00
_cell.angle_gamma   90.00
#
_symmetry.space_group_name_H-M   'P 1'
#
loop_
_entity.id
_entity.type
_entity.pdbx_description
1 polymer ?
#
loop_
_entity_poly.entity_id
_entity_poly.type
_entity_poly.pdbx_seq_one_letter_code
_entity_poly.pdbx_strand_id
1 'polypeptide(L)'
;MTFSVVCYDRNSGAWGVGVASKFLAVGSTVPWAKASIGAVATQAYANVTYGPGGLDLLRNHTAMEVVEKLTSSDHLKEKRQLAVVDRKGNVAAFTGRQCNSYAGHVIGDGFSVQGNILAGQEVLESMASAMDGGGKIEDRIMNSLIKAEEKGGDRRGRQSTAILIVSERRHYEEGTDLMVDLRIDNSSSPLEEMKWALKNWKATFFENPMVPFTETGRIRERLDSMHFGTVEEWASNNNFSSKVHGGEIDQEVLDVLLEVDKPENR
;
A
#
# COMPACT_ATOMS: atom_id res chain seq x y z
N MET A 1 6.87 14.68 -8.01
CA MET A 1 5.82 14.80 -7.00
C MET A 1 5.39 13.43 -6.58
N THR A 2 5.08 13.26 -5.33
CA THR A 2 4.77 11.93 -4.78
C THR A 2 4.11 12.14 -3.43
N PHE A 3 3.14 11.34 -3.08
CA PHE A 3 2.66 11.20 -1.71
C PHE A 3 2.76 9.74 -1.28
N SER A 4 3.13 9.52 -0.04
CA SER A 4 3.36 8.19 0.51
C SER A 4 3.03 8.11 1.98
N VAL A 5 2.85 6.91 2.47
CA VAL A 5 2.75 6.56 3.88
C VAL A 5 3.76 5.47 4.20
N VAL A 6 4.40 5.56 5.35
CA VAL A 6 5.18 4.49 5.97
C VAL A 6 4.58 4.19 7.34
N CYS A 7 4.39 2.92 7.69
CA CYS A 7 3.71 2.58 8.93
C CYS A 7 4.15 1.23 9.53
N TYR A 8 3.85 1.08 10.81
CA TYR A 8 3.90 -0.16 11.57
C TYR A 8 2.55 -0.41 12.23
N ASP A 9 1.99 -1.59 12.04
CA ASP A 9 0.79 -2.03 12.74
C ASP A 9 1.12 -3.04 13.84
N ARG A 10 0.92 -2.61 15.09
CA ARG A 10 1.24 -3.44 16.27
C ARG A 10 0.38 -4.70 16.37
N ASN A 11 -0.86 -4.65 15.88
CA ASN A 11 -1.80 -5.76 15.98
C ASN A 11 -1.38 -6.93 15.07
N SER A 12 -1.01 -6.64 13.84
CA SER A 12 -0.56 -7.65 12.87
C SER A 12 0.95 -7.92 12.92
N GLY A 13 1.73 -7.03 13.55
CA GLY A 13 3.20 -7.08 13.51
C GLY A 13 3.73 -6.88 12.10
N ALA A 14 3.11 -5.97 11.34
CA ALA A 14 3.44 -5.70 9.94
C ALA A 14 3.97 -4.28 9.75
N TRP A 15 4.91 -4.13 8.80
CA TRP A 15 5.43 -2.85 8.31
C TRP A 15 4.96 -2.63 6.89
N GLY A 16 4.50 -1.41 6.59
CA GLY A 16 3.95 -1.10 5.29
C GLY A 16 4.43 0.23 4.72
N VAL A 17 4.49 0.28 3.40
CA VAL A 17 4.68 1.51 2.62
C VAL A 17 3.65 1.55 1.51
N GLY A 18 2.89 2.63 1.43
CA GLY A 18 2.04 2.95 0.29
C GLY A 18 2.53 4.21 -0.41
N VAL A 19 2.44 4.27 -1.73
CA VAL A 19 2.88 5.44 -2.51
C VAL A 19 2.06 5.61 -3.78
N ALA A 20 1.79 6.85 -4.17
CA ALA A 20 1.25 7.19 -5.48
C ALA A 20 1.92 8.46 -6.05
N SER A 21 2.03 8.55 -7.39
CA SER A 21 2.80 9.60 -8.04
C SER A 21 2.41 9.79 -9.52
N LYS A 22 2.62 11.00 -10.05
CA LYS A 22 2.76 11.24 -11.48
C LYS A 22 4.22 11.00 -11.89
N PHE A 23 4.66 9.76 -11.75
CA PHE A 23 5.99 9.26 -12.09
C PHE A 23 5.86 7.80 -12.51
N LEU A 24 6.60 7.37 -13.53
CA LEU A 24 6.59 6.00 -14.00
C LEU A 24 7.17 5.06 -12.93
N ALA A 25 6.47 3.97 -12.63
CA ALA A 25 6.94 2.88 -11.77
C ALA A 25 7.47 3.36 -10.40
N VAL A 26 6.72 4.23 -9.71
CA VAL A 26 7.13 4.81 -8.41
C VAL A 26 7.46 3.73 -7.35
N GLY A 27 6.82 2.57 -7.45
CA GLY A 27 7.06 1.42 -6.58
C GLY A 27 8.46 0.82 -6.70
N SER A 28 9.23 1.14 -7.76
CA SER A 28 10.61 0.67 -7.91
C SER A 28 11.64 1.47 -7.11
N THR A 29 11.24 2.64 -6.61
CA THR A 29 12.18 3.60 -5.99
C THR A 29 11.82 4.02 -4.58
N VAL A 30 10.52 4.15 -4.26
CA VAL A 30 10.07 4.77 -3.01
C VAL A 30 9.96 3.77 -1.86
N PRO A 31 9.26 2.61 -1.99
CA PRO A 31 8.97 1.74 -0.87
C PRO A 31 10.11 0.74 -0.60
N TRP A 32 10.46 0.61 0.68
CA TRP A 32 11.42 -0.35 1.19
C TRP A 32 10.94 -0.83 2.55
N ALA A 33 10.86 -2.14 2.74
CA ALA A 33 10.45 -2.72 4.01
C ALA A 33 11.11 -4.08 4.23
N LYS A 34 11.31 -4.43 5.49
CA LYS A 34 11.75 -5.75 5.93
C LYS A 34 11.11 -6.09 7.27
N ALA A 35 10.52 -7.28 7.38
CA ALA A 35 9.89 -7.72 8.61
C ALA A 35 10.90 -7.75 9.76
N SER A 36 10.44 -7.37 10.96
CA SER A 36 11.23 -7.25 12.21
C SER A 36 12.36 -6.21 12.17
N ILE A 37 12.49 -5.46 11.09
CA ILE A 37 13.47 -4.38 10.93
C ILE A 37 12.77 -3.03 10.88
N GLY A 38 11.84 -2.85 9.91
CA GLY A 38 11.15 -1.58 9.71
C GLY A 38 10.82 -1.29 8.26
N ALA A 39 10.43 -0.04 8.00
CA ALA A 39 10.15 0.43 6.64
C ALA A 39 10.70 1.83 6.39
N VAL A 40 10.97 2.11 5.12
CA VAL A 40 11.56 3.37 4.63
C VAL A 40 10.84 3.80 3.36
N ALA A 41 10.47 5.07 3.28
CA ALA A 41 10.02 5.72 2.05
C ALA A 41 10.98 6.84 1.68
N THR A 42 11.61 6.78 0.49
CA THR A 42 12.51 7.82 -0.04
C THR A 42 11.97 8.39 -1.34
N GLN A 43 11.82 9.72 -1.42
CA GLN A 43 11.14 10.38 -2.53
C GLN A 43 11.61 11.83 -2.75
N ALA A 44 10.89 12.61 -3.56
CA ALA A 44 11.25 13.92 -4.11
C ALA A 44 12.40 13.79 -5.11
N TYR A 45 13.54 14.42 -4.90
CA TYR A 45 14.76 14.06 -5.63
C TYR A 45 15.35 12.82 -4.97
N ALA A 46 14.73 11.66 -5.22
CA ALA A 46 14.96 10.44 -4.46
C ALA A 46 16.44 10.01 -4.47
N ASN A 47 16.94 9.63 -3.29
CA ASN A 47 18.17 8.88 -3.17
C ASN A 47 17.79 7.42 -2.86
N VAL A 48 17.83 6.57 -3.87
CA VAL A 48 17.41 5.15 -3.73
C VAL A 48 18.28 4.36 -2.75
N THR A 49 19.52 4.82 -2.47
CA THR A 49 20.39 4.17 -1.48
C THR A 49 19.89 4.34 -0.04
N TYR A 50 18.99 5.31 0.20
CA TYR A 50 18.36 5.50 1.51
C TYR A 50 17.46 4.31 1.90
N GLY A 51 16.88 3.61 0.92
CA GLY A 51 16.08 2.41 1.18
C GLY A 51 16.88 1.29 1.83
N PRO A 52 17.79 0.62 1.10
CA PRO A 52 18.59 -0.47 1.66
C PRO A 52 19.49 0.00 2.79
N GLY A 53 20.13 1.18 2.68
CA GLY A 53 20.98 1.74 3.74
C GLY A 53 20.19 2.05 5.03
N GLY A 54 18.95 2.53 4.90
CA GLY A 54 18.05 2.77 6.03
C GLY A 54 17.66 1.46 6.74
N LEU A 55 17.29 0.43 5.97
CA LEU A 55 16.98 -0.90 6.53
C LEU A 55 18.18 -1.53 7.24
N ASP A 56 19.39 -1.36 6.71
CA ASP A 56 20.60 -1.86 7.37
C ASP A 56 20.90 -1.12 8.67
N LEU A 57 20.75 0.20 8.69
CA LEU A 57 20.92 1.02 9.90
C LEU A 57 19.86 0.70 10.96
N LEU A 58 18.61 0.44 10.57
CA LEU A 58 17.51 0.10 11.47
C LEU A 58 17.75 -1.18 12.32
N ARG A 59 18.70 -2.02 11.94
CA ARG A 59 19.09 -3.18 12.75
C ARG A 59 19.59 -2.79 14.13
N ASN A 60 20.25 -1.62 14.24
CA ASN A 60 20.94 -1.18 15.45
C ASN A 60 20.61 0.26 15.87
N HIS A 61 19.79 0.97 15.10
CA HIS A 61 19.46 2.38 15.32
C HIS A 61 17.95 2.60 15.34
N THR A 62 17.52 3.65 16.03
CA THR A 62 16.14 4.15 16.01
C THR A 62 15.83 4.86 14.69
N ALA A 63 14.54 5.03 14.38
CA ALA A 63 14.12 5.75 13.19
C ALA A 63 14.73 7.17 13.10
N MET A 64 14.82 7.89 14.22
CA MET A 64 15.42 9.23 14.29
C MET A 64 16.92 9.21 13.92
N GLU A 65 17.69 8.32 14.55
CA GLU A 65 19.12 8.17 14.25
C GLU A 65 19.38 7.80 12.80
N VAL A 66 18.50 6.97 12.21
CA VAL A 66 18.59 6.59 10.79
C VAL A 66 18.38 7.79 9.89
N VAL A 67 17.35 8.60 10.13
CA VAL A 67 17.10 9.83 9.37
C VAL A 67 18.29 10.80 9.49
N GLU A 68 18.82 11.00 10.69
CA GLU A 68 19.98 11.86 10.92
C GLU A 68 21.23 11.36 10.17
N LYS A 69 21.54 10.06 10.27
CA LYS A 69 22.72 9.47 9.61
C LYS A 69 22.65 9.57 8.09
N LEU A 70 21.49 9.25 7.50
CA LEU A 70 21.29 9.29 6.05
C LEU A 70 21.35 10.72 5.50
N THR A 71 20.78 11.69 6.23
CA THR A 71 20.72 13.07 5.75
C THR A 71 21.99 13.87 6.04
N SER A 72 22.70 13.58 7.13
CA SER A 72 23.92 14.32 7.49
C SER A 72 25.06 14.16 6.49
N SER A 73 25.14 13.02 5.81
CA SER A 73 26.16 12.73 4.80
C SER A 73 25.77 13.11 3.36
N ASP A 74 24.51 13.51 3.13
CA ASP A 74 24.03 13.86 1.80
C ASP A 74 24.03 15.39 1.57
N HIS A 75 24.91 15.85 0.72
CA HIS A 75 25.01 17.27 0.34
C HIS A 75 23.76 17.79 -0.42
N LEU A 76 22.92 16.90 -0.93
CA LEU A 76 21.64 17.23 -1.58
C LEU A 76 20.42 17.01 -0.67
N LYS A 77 20.61 16.82 0.64
CA LYS A 77 19.52 16.51 1.57
C LYS A 77 18.34 17.46 1.47
N GLU A 78 18.58 18.74 1.22
CA GLU A 78 17.52 19.75 1.10
C GLU A 78 16.55 19.51 -0.07
N LYS A 79 16.90 18.61 -1.00
CA LYS A 79 16.03 18.16 -2.10
C LYS A 79 15.36 16.81 -1.83
N ARG A 80 15.70 16.13 -0.71
CA ARG A 80 15.20 14.80 -0.36
C ARG A 80 13.95 14.88 0.51
N GLN A 81 13.17 13.83 0.44
CA GLN A 81 12.11 13.56 1.40
C GLN A 81 12.20 12.10 1.81
N LEU A 82 12.24 11.85 3.11
CA LEU A 82 12.48 10.56 3.72
C LEU A 82 11.56 10.36 4.91
N ALA A 83 10.99 9.17 5.06
CA ALA A 83 10.32 8.73 6.27
C ALA A 83 10.73 7.30 6.62
N VAL A 84 10.84 7.03 7.91
CA VAL A 84 11.34 5.78 8.47
C VAL A 84 10.46 5.38 9.64
N VAL A 85 10.10 4.10 9.72
CA VAL A 85 9.52 3.49 10.92
C VAL A 85 10.40 2.32 11.35
N ASP A 86 10.75 2.27 12.63
CA ASP A 86 11.60 1.21 13.17
C ASP A 86 10.79 -0.01 13.65
N ARG A 87 11.49 -1.04 14.14
CA ARG A 87 10.88 -2.30 14.63
C ARG A 87 9.97 -2.15 15.85
N LYS A 88 10.03 -1.00 16.55
CA LYS A 88 9.19 -0.69 17.71
C LYS A 88 8.00 0.18 17.34
N GLY A 89 7.93 0.66 16.10
CA GLY A 89 6.92 1.59 15.63
C GLY A 89 7.27 3.05 15.92
N ASN A 90 8.52 3.37 16.34
CA ASN A 90 8.95 4.76 16.39
C ASN A 90 9.14 5.29 14.97
N VAL A 91 8.76 6.53 14.75
CA VAL A 91 8.69 7.15 13.42
C VAL A 91 9.56 8.40 13.38
N ALA A 92 10.26 8.59 12.27
CA ALA A 92 10.95 9.85 11.97
C ALA A 92 10.80 10.19 10.49
N ALA A 93 10.72 11.48 10.18
CA ALA A 93 10.59 11.96 8.81
C ALA A 93 11.43 13.22 8.58
N PHE A 94 11.83 13.43 7.34
CA PHE A 94 12.57 14.58 6.89
C PHE A 94 12.02 15.08 5.56
N THR A 95 11.71 16.37 5.48
CA THR A 95 11.35 17.06 4.25
C THR A 95 12.33 18.22 4.06
N GLY A 96 13.20 18.10 3.06
CA GLY A 96 14.19 19.12 2.75
C GLY A 96 13.55 20.42 2.24
N ARG A 97 14.16 21.55 2.56
CA ARG A 97 13.62 22.91 2.28
C ARG A 97 13.54 23.23 0.79
N GLN A 98 14.24 22.49 -0.06
CA GLN A 98 14.22 22.63 -1.52
C GLN A 98 13.28 21.61 -2.20
N CYS A 99 12.49 20.84 -1.43
CA CYS A 99 11.40 20.08 -2.01
C CYS A 99 10.36 21.04 -2.61
N ASN A 100 9.89 20.71 -3.81
CA ASN A 100 8.90 21.56 -4.48
C ASN A 100 7.58 21.59 -3.71
N SER A 101 7.04 22.79 -3.48
CA SER A 101 5.81 23.01 -2.69
C SER A 101 4.51 22.62 -3.44
N TYR A 102 3.40 22.23 -2.74
CA TYR A 102 3.44 22.06 -1.29
C TYR A 102 4.21 20.76 -0.97
N ALA A 103 5.09 20.82 0.03
CA ALA A 103 5.82 19.66 0.52
C ALA A 103 5.86 19.68 2.05
N GLY A 104 5.69 18.51 2.64
CA GLY A 104 5.64 18.34 4.10
C GLY A 104 5.47 16.89 4.51
N HIS A 105 5.37 16.67 5.82
CA HIS A 105 5.01 15.38 6.42
C HIS A 105 4.18 15.60 7.68
N VAL A 106 3.40 14.58 8.05
CA VAL A 106 2.67 14.47 9.32
C VAL A 106 3.05 13.13 9.95
N ILE A 107 3.44 13.17 11.22
CA ILE A 107 3.78 11.96 12.01
C ILE A 107 2.63 11.67 12.97
N GLY A 108 2.14 10.42 12.96
CA GLY A 108 1.18 9.88 13.91
C GLY A 108 1.74 8.70 14.70
N ASP A 109 0.89 7.99 15.44
CA ASP A 109 1.32 6.81 16.21
C ASP A 109 1.60 5.63 15.27
N GLY A 110 2.87 5.31 15.11
CA GLY A 110 3.34 4.23 14.26
C GLY A 110 3.31 4.52 12.75
N PHE A 111 3.09 5.77 12.30
CA PHE A 111 3.12 6.11 10.88
C PHE A 111 3.65 7.51 10.60
N SER A 112 4.10 7.72 9.36
CA SER A 112 4.27 9.04 8.75
C SER A 112 3.62 9.07 7.38
N VAL A 113 2.94 10.17 7.07
CA VAL A 113 2.50 10.52 5.72
C VAL A 113 3.31 11.71 5.23
N GLN A 114 3.77 11.67 4.01
CA GLN A 114 4.62 12.72 3.43
C GLN A 114 4.34 12.90 1.94
N GLY A 115 4.61 14.11 1.46
CA GLY A 115 4.46 14.39 0.04
C GLY A 115 5.14 15.67 -0.38
N ASN A 116 5.27 15.84 -1.70
CA ASN A 116 5.86 17.02 -2.34
C ASN A 116 5.12 17.35 -3.63
N ILE A 117 5.11 18.62 -4.02
CA ILE A 117 4.30 19.21 -5.13
C ILE A 117 2.79 18.90 -4.96
N LEU A 118 2.29 18.72 -3.77
CA LEU A 118 0.90 18.42 -3.46
C LEU A 118 -0.03 19.58 -3.84
N ALA A 119 -1.32 19.29 -3.96
CA ALA A 119 -2.36 20.31 -4.13
C ALA A 119 -2.39 21.30 -2.94
N GLY A 120 -2.24 20.79 -1.71
CA GLY A 120 -2.18 21.58 -0.49
C GLY A 120 -1.85 20.73 0.74
N GLN A 121 -1.90 21.35 1.91
CA GLN A 121 -1.65 20.70 3.21
C GLN A 121 -2.74 19.68 3.54
N GLU A 122 -3.97 19.93 3.15
CA GLU A 122 -5.13 19.08 3.34
C GLU A 122 -4.97 17.66 2.78
N VAL A 123 -4.06 17.49 1.80
CA VAL A 123 -3.70 16.16 1.28
C VAL A 123 -3.08 15.31 2.39
N LEU A 124 -2.10 15.84 3.12
CA LEU A 124 -1.44 15.12 4.20
C LEU A 124 -2.34 14.96 5.43
N GLU A 125 -3.16 15.94 5.74
CA GLU A 125 -4.12 15.86 6.84
C GLU A 125 -5.16 14.75 6.61
N SER A 126 -5.66 14.63 5.38
CA SER A 126 -6.60 13.58 5.00
C SER A 126 -5.96 12.18 5.03
N MET A 127 -4.69 12.08 4.61
CA MET A 127 -3.91 10.84 4.72
C MET A 127 -3.73 10.41 6.17
N ALA A 128 -3.33 11.33 7.03
CA ALA A 128 -3.12 11.07 8.46
C ALA A 128 -4.41 10.62 9.13
N SER A 129 -5.52 11.32 8.88
CA SER A 129 -6.84 10.93 9.40
C SER A 129 -7.26 9.52 8.98
N ALA A 130 -6.95 9.11 7.75
CA ALA A 130 -7.23 7.75 7.28
C ALA A 130 -6.33 6.70 7.98
N MET A 131 -5.10 7.06 8.33
CA MET A 131 -4.18 6.19 9.06
C MET A 131 -4.54 6.04 10.54
N ASP A 132 -5.16 7.05 11.16
CA ASP A 132 -5.67 6.98 12.53
C ASP A 132 -6.97 6.15 12.62
N GLY A 133 -7.61 5.86 11.50
CA GLY A 133 -8.78 4.98 11.43
C GLY A 133 -8.44 3.55 11.82
N GLY A 134 -9.45 2.81 12.30
CA GLY A 134 -9.33 1.37 12.58
C GLY A 134 -9.25 0.53 11.31
N GLY A 135 -8.93 -0.76 11.48
CA GLY A 135 -8.93 -1.74 10.40
C GLY A 135 -7.55 -2.33 10.10
N LYS A 136 -7.50 -3.18 9.09
CA LYS A 136 -6.29 -3.88 8.67
C LYS A 136 -5.31 -2.90 8.02
N ILE A 137 -4.01 -3.15 8.18
CA ILE A 137 -2.94 -2.26 7.66
C ILE A 137 -3.05 -2.01 6.15
N GLU A 138 -3.36 -3.04 5.38
CA GLU A 138 -3.52 -2.94 3.92
C GLU A 138 -4.66 -2.00 3.52
N ASP A 139 -5.79 -2.05 4.24
CA ASP A 139 -6.94 -1.20 3.98
C ASP A 139 -6.68 0.25 4.42
N ARG A 140 -6.01 0.46 5.55
CA ARG A 140 -5.60 1.79 6.04
C ARG A 140 -4.65 2.48 5.07
N ILE A 141 -3.64 1.77 4.56
CA ILE A 141 -2.71 2.28 3.53
C ILE A 141 -3.49 2.65 2.27
N MET A 142 -4.33 1.75 1.75
CA MET A 142 -5.11 2.01 0.54
C MET A 142 -6.04 3.22 0.72
N ASN A 143 -6.76 3.30 1.84
CA ASN A 143 -7.64 4.41 2.16
C ASN A 143 -6.87 5.74 2.29
N SER A 144 -5.67 5.72 2.89
CA SER A 144 -4.81 6.90 2.98
C SER A 144 -4.44 7.45 1.60
N LEU A 145 -4.07 6.58 0.66
CA LEU A 145 -3.77 6.99 -0.72
C LEU A 145 -5.00 7.53 -1.45
N ILE A 146 -6.17 6.90 -1.29
CA ILE A 146 -7.44 7.36 -1.88
C ILE A 146 -7.80 8.75 -1.32
N LYS A 147 -7.71 8.94 0.01
CA LYS A 147 -8.03 10.23 0.64
C LYS A 147 -7.09 11.35 0.20
N ALA A 148 -5.82 11.03 -0.06
CA ALA A 148 -4.89 11.98 -0.68
C ALA A 148 -5.37 12.42 -2.07
N GLU A 149 -5.76 11.46 -2.90
CA GLU A 149 -6.20 11.73 -4.26
C GLU A 149 -7.50 12.54 -4.30
N GLU A 150 -8.47 12.25 -3.42
CA GLU A 150 -9.71 13.02 -3.24
C GLU A 150 -9.44 14.51 -2.89
N LYS A 151 -8.31 14.81 -2.24
CA LYS A 151 -7.85 16.17 -1.90
C LYS A 151 -6.94 16.78 -2.96
N GLY A 152 -6.91 16.21 -4.16
CA GLY A 152 -6.14 16.72 -5.30
C GLY A 152 -4.74 16.12 -5.43
N GLY A 153 -4.28 15.32 -4.48
CA GLY A 153 -3.05 14.50 -4.56
C GLY A 153 -1.88 15.21 -5.21
N ASP A 154 -1.35 14.53 -6.24
CA ASP A 154 -0.33 15.04 -7.14
C ASP A 154 -0.89 16.09 -8.12
N ARG A 155 -0.48 17.39 -8.02
CA ARG A 155 -0.97 18.46 -8.93
C ARG A 155 -0.74 18.19 -10.42
N ARG A 156 0.18 17.30 -10.79
CA ARG A 156 0.47 16.94 -12.17
C ARG A 156 -0.46 15.85 -12.71
N GLY A 157 -1.24 15.20 -11.83
CA GLY A 157 -2.11 14.08 -12.15
C GLY A 157 -1.59 12.75 -11.63
N ARG A 158 -1.99 11.65 -12.24
CA ARG A 158 -1.83 10.26 -11.81
C ARG A 158 -0.95 9.50 -12.79
N GLN A 159 -0.17 8.50 -12.34
CA GLN A 159 0.53 7.60 -13.24
C GLN A 159 0.84 6.23 -12.64
N SER A 160 1.31 6.17 -11.38
CA SER A 160 1.69 4.90 -10.76
C SER A 160 1.39 4.89 -9.28
N THR A 161 1.29 3.70 -8.71
CA THR A 161 1.12 3.46 -7.28
C THR A 161 1.75 2.14 -6.87
N ALA A 162 2.08 1.99 -5.58
CA ALA A 162 2.55 0.73 -5.02
C ALA A 162 2.15 0.58 -3.56
N ILE A 163 1.96 -0.66 -3.12
CA ILE A 163 1.78 -1.06 -1.73
C ILE A 163 2.74 -2.21 -1.46
N LEU A 164 3.64 -2.01 -0.51
CA LEU A 164 4.56 -3.03 0.00
C LEU A 164 4.30 -3.22 1.49
N ILE A 165 3.93 -4.43 1.91
CA ILE A 165 3.72 -4.78 3.32
C ILE A 165 4.47 -6.07 3.62
N VAL A 166 5.20 -6.07 4.73
CA VAL A 166 5.99 -7.21 5.18
C VAL A 166 5.59 -7.61 6.61
N SER A 167 5.61 -8.91 6.91
CA SER A 167 5.31 -9.44 8.24
C SER A 167 5.94 -10.83 8.40
N GLU A 168 6.47 -11.14 9.58
CA GLU A 168 6.89 -12.52 9.89
C GLU A 168 5.72 -13.46 10.16
N ARG A 169 4.55 -12.92 10.47
CA ARG A 169 3.37 -13.69 10.89
C ARG A 169 2.37 -13.94 9.76
N ARG A 170 2.40 -13.09 8.74
CA ARG A 170 1.44 -13.10 7.64
C ARG A 170 2.20 -12.84 6.35
N HIS A 171 2.57 -13.88 5.67
CA HIS A 171 3.18 -13.85 4.34
C HIS A 171 2.25 -14.58 3.35
N TYR A 172 2.36 -14.26 2.07
CA TYR A 172 1.53 -14.88 1.04
C TYR A 172 2.06 -16.26 0.63
N GLU A 173 3.34 -16.55 0.89
CA GLU A 173 4.03 -17.79 0.53
C GLU A 173 5.11 -18.11 1.59
N GLU A 174 5.40 -19.40 1.81
CA GLU A 174 6.49 -19.81 2.68
C GLU A 174 7.85 -19.32 2.13
N GLY A 175 8.76 -18.94 3.03
CA GLY A 175 10.12 -18.51 2.68
C GLY A 175 10.25 -17.01 2.32
N THR A 176 9.18 -16.25 2.41
CA THR A 176 9.20 -14.79 2.26
C THR A 176 8.60 -14.11 3.48
N ASP A 177 8.96 -12.83 3.72
CA ASP A 177 8.28 -11.95 4.67
C ASP A 177 7.23 -11.03 4.01
N LEU A 178 7.01 -11.18 2.70
CA LEU A 178 6.06 -10.39 1.94
C LEU A 178 4.62 -10.77 2.30
N MET A 179 3.85 -9.80 2.78
CA MET A 179 2.42 -9.92 3.01
C MET A 179 1.64 -9.36 1.82
N VAL A 180 2.07 -8.22 1.27
CA VAL A 180 1.55 -7.59 0.05
C VAL A 180 2.71 -6.97 -0.71
N ASP A 181 2.81 -7.25 -2.01
CA ASP A 181 3.69 -6.54 -2.94
C ASP A 181 2.94 -6.31 -4.25
N LEU A 182 2.34 -5.14 -4.37
CA LEU A 182 1.51 -4.75 -5.50
C LEU A 182 1.99 -3.43 -6.10
N ARG A 183 2.04 -3.38 -7.44
CA ARG A 183 2.49 -2.21 -8.18
C ARG A 183 1.66 -2.01 -9.44
N ILE A 184 1.20 -0.79 -9.64
CA ILE A 184 0.65 -0.31 -10.91
C ILE A 184 1.66 0.70 -11.45
N ASP A 185 2.43 0.31 -12.44
CA ASP A 185 3.60 1.06 -12.88
C ASP A 185 3.27 2.18 -13.86
N ASN A 186 2.18 2.07 -14.64
CA ASN A 186 1.74 3.10 -15.58
C ASN A 186 0.25 2.97 -15.89
N SER A 187 -0.56 3.90 -15.38
CA SER A 187 -2.00 3.95 -15.59
C SER A 187 -2.53 5.37 -15.47
N SER A 188 -3.66 5.66 -16.08
CA SER A 188 -4.43 6.89 -15.87
C SER A 188 -5.26 6.85 -14.58
N SER A 189 -5.55 5.65 -14.05
CA SER A 189 -6.37 5.41 -12.84
C SER A 189 -5.68 4.42 -11.88
N PRO A 190 -4.43 4.70 -11.45
CA PRO A 190 -3.61 3.71 -10.75
C PRO A 190 -4.19 3.27 -9.40
N LEU A 191 -4.87 4.15 -8.66
CA LEU A 191 -5.46 3.77 -7.37
C LEU A 191 -6.74 2.93 -7.51
N GLU A 192 -7.51 3.13 -8.56
CA GLU A 192 -8.66 2.27 -8.88
C GLU A 192 -8.20 0.85 -9.21
N GLU A 193 -7.18 0.74 -10.08
CA GLU A 193 -6.56 -0.55 -10.40
C GLU A 193 -5.89 -1.20 -9.19
N MET A 194 -5.23 -0.41 -8.33
CA MET A 194 -4.63 -0.91 -7.08
C MET A 194 -5.69 -1.44 -6.12
N LYS A 195 -6.82 -0.74 -5.97
CA LYS A 195 -7.92 -1.20 -5.13
C LYS A 195 -8.43 -2.57 -5.59
N TRP A 196 -8.60 -2.74 -6.90
CA TRP A 196 -8.97 -4.02 -7.50
C TRP A 196 -7.88 -5.09 -7.29
N ALA A 197 -6.62 -4.77 -7.56
CA ALA A 197 -5.50 -5.68 -7.35
C ALA A 197 -5.37 -6.13 -5.88
N LEU A 198 -5.51 -5.21 -4.92
CA LEU A 198 -5.46 -5.52 -3.50
C LEU A 198 -6.62 -6.42 -3.06
N LYS A 199 -7.82 -6.20 -3.58
CA LYS A 199 -8.97 -7.07 -3.32
C LYS A 199 -8.72 -8.49 -3.81
N ASN A 200 -8.24 -8.65 -5.04
CA ASN A 200 -7.88 -9.97 -5.58
C ASN A 200 -6.73 -10.62 -4.81
N TRP A 201 -5.73 -9.83 -4.38
CA TRP A 201 -4.65 -10.33 -3.53
C TRP A 201 -5.18 -10.92 -2.22
N LYS A 202 -6.07 -10.19 -1.52
CA LYS A 202 -6.71 -10.66 -0.30
C LYS A 202 -7.53 -11.93 -0.51
N ALA A 203 -8.31 -11.99 -1.58
CA ALA A 203 -9.10 -13.16 -1.96
C ALA A 203 -8.20 -14.39 -2.25
N THR A 204 -7.05 -14.17 -2.90
CA THR A 204 -6.14 -15.26 -3.31
C THR A 204 -5.31 -15.78 -2.14
N PHE A 205 -4.67 -14.87 -1.39
CA PHE A 205 -3.57 -15.23 -0.47
C PHE A 205 -3.94 -15.16 1.01
N PHE A 206 -5.02 -14.44 1.39
CA PHE A 206 -5.38 -14.33 2.79
C PHE A 206 -6.41 -15.39 3.19
N GLU A 207 -6.34 -15.83 4.43
CA GLU A 207 -7.40 -16.61 5.04
C GLU A 207 -8.49 -15.65 5.52
N ASN A 208 -9.71 -15.83 5.00
CA ASN A 208 -10.87 -15.03 5.31
C ASN A 208 -12.01 -15.97 5.81
N PRO A 209 -13.04 -15.43 6.47
CA PRO A 209 -14.17 -16.24 6.89
C PRO A 209 -14.86 -16.94 5.70
N MET A 210 -15.19 -18.21 5.87
CA MET A 210 -16.07 -18.93 4.95
C MET A 210 -17.52 -18.54 5.22
N VAL A 211 -18.29 -18.31 4.17
CA VAL A 211 -19.71 -17.97 4.26
C VAL A 211 -20.55 -18.89 3.35
N PRO A 212 -21.76 -19.29 3.78
CA PRO A 212 -22.63 -20.09 2.94
C PRO A 212 -23.11 -19.28 1.72
N PHE A 213 -23.26 -19.94 0.58
CA PHE A 213 -23.81 -19.32 -0.63
C PHE A 213 -24.86 -20.23 -1.29
N THR A 214 -25.68 -19.63 -2.13
CA THR A 214 -26.58 -20.33 -3.06
C THR A 214 -26.49 -19.69 -4.44
N GLU A 215 -26.47 -20.52 -5.49
CA GLU A 215 -26.38 -20.03 -6.89
C GLU A 215 -27.72 -19.46 -7.40
N THR A 216 -28.25 -18.49 -6.67
CA THR A 216 -29.50 -17.80 -6.99
C THR A 216 -29.30 -16.29 -6.98
N GLY A 217 -30.28 -15.54 -7.50
CA GLY A 217 -30.25 -14.08 -7.48
C GLY A 217 -28.96 -13.54 -8.09
N ARG A 218 -28.29 -12.63 -7.38
CA ARG A 218 -27.13 -11.90 -7.86
C ARG A 218 -25.93 -12.80 -8.22
N ILE A 219 -25.73 -13.90 -7.50
CA ILE A 219 -24.66 -14.87 -7.84
C ILE A 219 -24.95 -15.48 -9.21
N ARG A 220 -26.19 -15.94 -9.46
CA ARG A 220 -26.58 -16.53 -10.75
C ARG A 220 -26.44 -15.53 -11.89
N GLU A 221 -26.93 -14.29 -11.71
CA GLU A 221 -26.79 -13.21 -12.68
C GLU A 221 -25.33 -12.95 -13.06
N ARG A 222 -24.43 -12.98 -12.07
CA ARG A 222 -23.00 -12.77 -12.32
C ARG A 222 -22.38 -13.93 -13.09
N LEU A 223 -22.65 -15.17 -12.69
CA LEU A 223 -22.16 -16.37 -13.39
C LEU A 223 -22.64 -16.37 -14.85
N ASP A 224 -23.94 -16.10 -15.09
CA ASP A 224 -24.50 -16.04 -16.43
C ASP A 224 -23.86 -14.95 -17.30
N SER A 225 -23.60 -13.77 -16.72
CA SER A 225 -22.93 -12.66 -17.42
C SER A 225 -21.50 -12.99 -17.85
N MET A 226 -20.84 -13.89 -17.13
CA MET A 226 -19.47 -14.35 -17.37
C MET A 226 -19.40 -15.71 -18.07
N HIS A 227 -20.57 -16.32 -18.39
CA HIS A 227 -20.70 -17.60 -19.06
C HIS A 227 -20.17 -18.81 -18.25
N PHE A 228 -20.33 -18.81 -16.92
CA PHE A 228 -19.99 -19.93 -16.05
C PHE A 228 -21.24 -20.69 -15.59
N GLY A 229 -21.13 -22.03 -15.54
CA GLY A 229 -22.19 -22.91 -15.08
C GLY A 229 -22.38 -22.90 -13.57
N THR A 230 -21.29 -22.86 -12.80
CA THR A 230 -21.27 -22.90 -11.33
C THR A 230 -20.23 -21.96 -10.72
N VAL A 231 -20.36 -21.73 -9.41
CA VAL A 231 -19.36 -20.96 -8.63
C VAL A 231 -18.02 -21.70 -8.60
N GLU A 232 -18.03 -23.03 -8.50
CA GLU A 232 -16.81 -23.84 -8.50
C GLU A 232 -16.08 -23.77 -9.84
N GLU A 233 -16.81 -23.77 -10.95
CA GLU A 233 -16.24 -23.59 -12.29
C GLU A 233 -15.59 -22.21 -12.42
N TRP A 234 -16.29 -21.15 -12.01
CA TRP A 234 -15.74 -19.78 -12.00
C TRP A 234 -14.51 -19.68 -11.10
N ALA A 235 -14.57 -20.23 -9.88
CA ALA A 235 -13.48 -20.21 -8.93
C ALA A 235 -12.24 -20.93 -9.47
N SER A 236 -12.43 -22.08 -10.14
CA SER A 236 -11.34 -22.83 -10.75
C SER A 236 -10.65 -22.03 -11.87
N ASN A 237 -11.42 -21.32 -12.68
CA ASN A 237 -10.87 -20.49 -13.76
C ASN A 237 -10.19 -19.19 -13.27
N ASN A 238 -10.42 -18.79 -12.00
CA ASN A 238 -9.90 -17.57 -11.41
C ASN A 238 -8.88 -17.82 -10.28
N ASN A 239 -8.36 -19.04 -10.15
CA ASN A 239 -7.39 -19.46 -9.11
C ASN A 239 -7.95 -19.43 -7.67
N PHE A 240 -9.26 -19.62 -7.49
CA PHE A 240 -9.93 -19.66 -6.19
C PHE A 240 -10.44 -21.05 -5.81
N SER A 241 -9.96 -22.13 -6.46
CA SER A 241 -10.49 -23.48 -6.22
C SER A 241 -10.43 -23.92 -4.76
N SER A 242 -9.39 -23.55 -4.02
CA SER A 242 -9.24 -23.87 -2.60
C SER A 242 -10.12 -23.02 -1.68
N LYS A 243 -10.80 -22.01 -2.21
CA LYS A 243 -11.61 -21.03 -1.49
C LYS A 243 -13.11 -21.28 -1.61
N VAL A 244 -13.51 -22.37 -2.29
CA VAL A 244 -14.92 -22.76 -2.49
C VAL A 244 -15.06 -24.26 -2.26
N HIS A 245 -15.83 -24.65 -1.25
CA HIS A 245 -16.10 -26.09 -0.97
C HIS A 245 -17.30 -26.27 -0.04
N GLY A 246 -18.03 -27.36 -0.21
CA GLY A 246 -19.11 -27.77 0.70
C GLY A 246 -20.29 -26.79 0.78
N GLY A 247 -20.52 -25.97 -0.25
CA GLY A 247 -21.58 -24.94 -0.25
C GLY A 247 -21.18 -23.67 0.49
N GLU A 248 -19.91 -23.51 0.82
CA GLU A 248 -19.32 -22.30 1.40
C GLU A 248 -18.25 -21.71 0.49
N ILE A 249 -18.07 -20.40 0.57
CA ILE A 249 -17.11 -19.61 -0.18
C ILE A 249 -16.38 -18.64 0.75
N ASP A 250 -15.09 -18.41 0.51
CA ASP A 250 -14.33 -17.35 1.18
C ASP A 250 -15.00 -15.98 0.92
N GLN A 251 -15.18 -15.17 1.97
CA GLN A 251 -15.92 -13.91 1.89
C GLN A 251 -15.32 -12.93 0.86
N GLU A 252 -13.99 -12.79 0.81
CA GLU A 252 -13.35 -11.89 -0.17
C GLU A 252 -13.50 -12.43 -1.60
N VAL A 253 -13.49 -13.75 -1.78
CA VAL A 253 -13.76 -14.39 -3.09
C VAL A 253 -15.20 -14.14 -3.53
N LEU A 254 -16.17 -14.25 -2.61
CA LEU A 254 -17.56 -13.90 -2.89
C LEU A 254 -17.70 -12.43 -3.31
N ASP A 255 -17.00 -11.54 -2.61
CA ASP A 255 -16.98 -10.11 -2.93
C ASP A 255 -16.35 -9.82 -4.29
N VAL A 256 -15.32 -10.59 -4.70
CA VAL A 256 -14.75 -10.52 -6.07
C VAL A 256 -15.76 -10.99 -7.11
N LEU A 257 -16.45 -12.11 -6.88
CA LEU A 257 -17.49 -12.63 -7.78
C LEU A 257 -18.63 -11.61 -8.00
N LEU A 258 -19.06 -10.94 -6.93
CA LEU A 258 -20.21 -10.03 -6.94
C LEU A 258 -19.86 -8.61 -7.42
N GLU A 259 -18.59 -8.27 -7.57
CA GLU A 259 -18.17 -6.94 -8.03
C GLU A 259 -18.40 -6.76 -9.53
N VAL A 260 -19.11 -5.69 -9.87
CA VAL A 260 -19.55 -5.44 -11.26
C VAL A 260 -18.45 -4.80 -12.11
N ASP A 261 -17.47 -4.15 -11.47
CA ASP A 261 -16.54 -3.26 -12.18
C ASP A 261 -15.07 -3.67 -12.00
N LYS A 262 -14.59 -4.54 -12.90
CA LYS A 262 -13.18 -4.53 -13.26
C LYS A 262 -12.92 -3.20 -13.97
N PRO A 263 -11.91 -2.39 -13.56
CA PRO A 263 -11.53 -1.21 -14.32
C PRO A 263 -11.26 -1.63 -15.78
N GLU A 264 -12.09 -1.19 -16.70
CA GLU A 264 -11.83 -1.44 -18.13
C GLU A 264 -10.50 -0.76 -18.49
N ASN A 265 -9.58 -1.52 -19.06
CA ASN A 265 -8.39 -0.97 -19.72
C ASN A 265 -8.86 -0.05 -20.88
N ARG A 266 -8.96 1.25 -20.61
CA ARG A 266 -9.15 2.30 -21.62
C ARG A 266 -7.83 2.91 -22.04
#